data_3631755a96206886510f5d47264fa96c
#
_entry.id   3631755a96206886510f5d47264fa96c
#
_cell.length_a   1.000
_cell.length_b   1.000
_cell.length_c   1.000
_cell.angle_alpha   90.00
_cell.angle_beta   90.00
_cell.angle_gamma   90.00
#
_symmetry.space_group_name_H-M   'P 1'
#
loop_
_entity.id
_entity.type
_entity.pdbx_description
1 polymer ?
#
loop_
_entity_poly.entity_id
_entity_poly.type
_entity_poly.pdbx_seq_one_letter_code
_entity_poly.pdbx_strand_id
1 'polypeptide(L)'
;DTPEETAALSKPLIGLTTDGKPIARLFPIKKTGVNVVPIQHAVNAFLSAITKEQREKCSFPIESNEWRKWHNIHFYKRTGIGFEELNEQQKGLAFAILEESLSPQGLQKAKDIMKMEEHLAFLTNDYKSYGGDKYWLVFMGTPSATEPWGWQLDGHHLVINYFLQGDQVVMTPTFMGSEPTYIESGKNKGLHTFKAEEEKGLAFYASLTQEQKDKATIWHHKDHNFNQAEAYRDNAIIPTTGLPAKEMSGDQKNVLLELIAEYVGNMKEGQAKVKMEEVGAHLDETHFTWVQGTGINSPFYYRIHSPVILIEFDHQGPVAIWDRTKPRPGPGKNHIHTVVRTPNGNDFGKDLLKEHLKKHRH
;
A
#
# COMPACT_ATOMS: atom_id res chain seq x y z
N ASP A 1 -1.28 1.30 -21.61
CA ASP A 1 -0.35 0.40 -20.91
C ASP A 1 0.95 0.32 -21.70
N THR A 2 2.08 0.29 -21.02
CA THR A 2 3.40 0.02 -21.63
C THR A 2 3.49 -1.45 -22.06
N PRO A 3 4.47 -1.84 -22.88
CA PRO A 3 4.71 -3.25 -23.21
C PRO A 3 4.95 -4.12 -21.96
N GLU A 4 5.65 -3.59 -20.94
CA GLU A 4 5.91 -4.27 -19.68
C GLU A 4 4.64 -4.49 -18.86
N GLU A 5 3.78 -3.47 -18.76
CA GLU A 5 2.48 -3.55 -18.08
C GLU A 5 1.58 -4.57 -18.78
N THR A 6 1.49 -4.51 -20.11
CA THR A 6 0.74 -5.49 -20.91
C THR A 6 1.24 -6.92 -20.68
N ALA A 7 2.56 -7.12 -20.68
CA ALA A 7 3.18 -8.41 -20.42
C ALA A 7 2.92 -8.91 -18.98
N ALA A 8 2.91 -8.00 -17.99
CA ALA A 8 2.58 -8.37 -16.62
C ALA A 8 1.11 -8.82 -16.48
N LEU A 9 0.17 -8.07 -17.11
CA LEU A 9 -1.27 -8.40 -17.07
C LEU A 9 -1.64 -9.66 -17.83
N SER A 10 -0.88 -10.03 -18.88
CA SER A 10 -1.13 -11.26 -19.65
C SER A 10 -0.82 -12.54 -18.88
N LYS A 11 -0.02 -12.46 -17.82
CA LYS A 11 0.33 -13.60 -16.98
C LYS A 11 -0.72 -13.80 -15.88
N PRO A 12 -1.09 -15.05 -15.56
CA PRO A 12 -1.93 -15.33 -14.38
C PRO A 12 -1.29 -14.73 -13.12
N LEU A 13 -2.13 -14.29 -12.18
CA LEU A 13 -1.66 -13.86 -10.87
C LEU A 13 -1.23 -15.11 -10.07
N ILE A 14 0.04 -15.18 -9.73
CA ILE A 14 0.63 -16.17 -8.83
C ILE A 14 0.82 -15.55 -7.44
N GLY A 15 1.14 -14.28 -7.41
CA GLY A 15 1.53 -13.51 -6.23
C GLY A 15 3.04 -13.38 -6.07
N LEU A 16 3.44 -12.49 -5.18
CA LEU A 16 4.83 -12.38 -4.74
C LEU A 16 5.25 -13.67 -4.04
N THR A 17 6.44 -14.15 -4.34
CA THR A 17 6.98 -15.39 -3.75
C THR A 17 8.46 -15.23 -3.47
N THR A 18 9.02 -16.12 -2.65
CA THR A 18 10.47 -16.13 -2.37
C THR A 18 11.28 -16.92 -3.40
N ASP A 19 10.66 -17.90 -4.07
CA ASP A 19 11.32 -18.85 -4.97
C ASP A 19 10.53 -19.16 -6.24
N GLY A 20 9.45 -18.43 -6.50
CA GLY A 20 8.55 -18.64 -7.63
C GLY A 20 7.40 -19.59 -7.34
N LYS A 21 7.28 -20.12 -6.11
CA LYS A 21 6.23 -21.07 -5.71
C LYS A 21 5.44 -20.51 -4.51
N PRO A 22 4.13 -20.26 -4.66
CA PRO A 22 3.32 -19.81 -3.53
C PRO A 22 3.16 -20.94 -2.49
N ILE A 23 3.22 -20.57 -1.22
CA ILE A 23 2.92 -21.47 -0.11
C ILE A 23 1.40 -21.63 -0.05
N ALA A 24 0.94 -22.87 -0.15
CA ALA A 24 -0.49 -23.18 -0.16
C ALA A 24 -1.12 -23.10 1.25
N ARG A 25 -2.41 -22.80 1.31
CA ARG A 25 -3.25 -22.84 2.52
C ARG A 25 -2.85 -21.86 3.62
N LEU A 26 -2.18 -20.76 3.29
CA LEU A 26 -1.86 -19.68 4.25
C LEU A 26 -3.11 -18.88 4.64
N PHE A 27 -4.07 -18.72 3.73
CA PHE A 27 -5.20 -17.81 3.87
C PHE A 27 -6.54 -18.57 3.83
N PRO A 28 -6.93 -19.25 4.93
CA PRO A 28 -8.20 -19.98 4.95
C PRO A 28 -9.39 -19.01 5.02
N ILE A 29 -10.51 -19.35 4.38
CA ILE A 29 -11.77 -18.67 4.60
C ILE A 29 -12.22 -18.98 6.03
N LYS A 30 -12.37 -17.92 6.84
CA LYS A 30 -12.77 -18.00 8.25
C LYS A 30 -13.71 -16.85 8.61
N LYS A 31 -14.45 -17.00 9.69
CA LYS A 31 -15.17 -15.87 10.30
C LYS A 31 -14.21 -15.11 11.21
N THR A 32 -14.14 -13.82 11.05
CA THR A 32 -13.33 -12.92 11.90
C THR A 32 -14.13 -12.30 13.03
N GLY A 33 -15.47 -12.19 12.86
CA GLY A 33 -16.36 -11.49 13.77
C GLY A 33 -16.30 -9.97 13.65
N VAL A 34 -15.54 -9.43 12.69
CA VAL A 34 -15.45 -7.97 12.46
C VAL A 34 -16.65 -7.50 11.66
N ASN A 35 -17.29 -6.41 12.10
CA ASN A 35 -18.42 -5.83 11.41
C ASN A 35 -17.99 -5.08 10.14
N VAL A 36 -18.38 -5.57 8.96
CA VAL A 36 -18.13 -4.95 7.64
C VAL A 36 -19.36 -4.28 7.04
N VAL A 37 -20.50 -4.30 7.74
CA VAL A 37 -21.75 -3.69 7.26
C VAL A 37 -21.61 -2.18 6.99
N PRO A 38 -20.91 -1.38 7.81
CA PRO A 38 -20.71 0.04 7.53
C PRO A 38 -20.01 0.31 6.19
N ILE A 39 -18.99 -0.48 5.84
CA ILE A 39 -18.28 -0.35 4.56
C ILE A 39 -19.25 -0.66 3.39
N GLN A 40 -20.03 -1.74 3.50
CA GLN A 40 -21.02 -2.11 2.50
C GLN A 40 -22.07 -0.98 2.30
N HIS A 41 -22.55 -0.39 3.39
CA HIS A 41 -23.51 0.72 3.33
C HIS A 41 -22.89 1.96 2.67
N ALA A 42 -21.65 2.32 3.00
CA ALA A 42 -20.95 3.47 2.42
C ALA A 42 -20.78 3.31 0.91
N VAL A 43 -20.35 2.13 0.44
CA VAL A 43 -20.19 1.85 -1.00
C VAL A 43 -21.55 1.88 -1.72
N ASN A 44 -22.60 1.27 -1.15
CA ASN A 44 -23.95 1.31 -1.72
C ASN A 44 -24.52 2.74 -1.79
N ALA A 45 -24.28 3.57 -0.78
CA ALA A 45 -24.69 4.97 -0.77
C ALA A 45 -23.99 5.76 -1.89
N PHE A 46 -22.67 5.59 -2.05
CA PHE A 46 -21.91 6.20 -3.14
C PHE A 46 -22.42 5.76 -4.51
N LEU A 47 -22.54 4.45 -4.76
CA LEU A 47 -23.01 3.89 -6.03
C LEU A 47 -24.44 4.31 -6.36
N SER A 48 -25.28 4.59 -5.37
CA SER A 48 -26.65 5.09 -5.56
C SER A 48 -26.70 6.58 -5.89
N ALA A 49 -25.67 7.35 -5.51
CA ALA A 49 -25.62 8.80 -5.71
C ALA A 49 -24.93 9.23 -7.01
N ILE A 50 -24.25 8.32 -7.71
CA ILE A 50 -23.62 8.57 -9.00
C ILE A 50 -24.56 8.22 -10.15
N THR A 51 -24.34 8.81 -11.34
CA THR A 51 -25.15 8.52 -12.54
C THR A 51 -24.89 7.12 -13.06
N LYS A 52 -25.76 6.65 -13.96
CA LYS A 52 -25.57 5.35 -14.61
C LYS A 52 -24.25 5.29 -15.37
N GLU A 53 -23.92 6.33 -16.10
CA GLU A 53 -22.68 6.46 -16.89
C GLU A 53 -21.45 6.45 -16.00
N GLN A 54 -21.51 7.17 -14.87
CA GLN A 54 -20.44 7.16 -13.87
C GLN A 54 -20.25 5.76 -13.26
N ARG A 55 -21.35 5.05 -12.98
CA ARG A 55 -21.33 3.69 -12.43
C ARG A 55 -20.74 2.69 -13.42
N GLU A 56 -21.15 2.73 -14.68
CA GLU A 56 -20.61 1.86 -15.74
C GLU A 56 -19.10 2.04 -15.91
N LYS A 57 -18.61 3.28 -15.73
CA LYS A 57 -17.19 3.63 -15.83
C LYS A 57 -16.33 3.03 -14.68
N CYS A 58 -16.90 2.83 -13.50
CA CYS A 58 -16.16 2.43 -12.31
C CYS A 58 -16.52 1.04 -11.75
N SER A 59 -17.38 0.27 -12.40
CA SER A 59 -17.83 -1.04 -11.90
C SER A 59 -17.38 -2.18 -12.80
N PHE A 60 -16.75 -3.20 -12.22
CA PHE A 60 -16.15 -4.33 -12.93
C PHE A 60 -16.51 -5.66 -12.25
N PRO A 61 -16.44 -6.79 -12.98
CA PRO A 61 -16.56 -8.12 -12.37
C PRO A 61 -15.47 -8.35 -11.30
N ILE A 62 -15.77 -9.18 -10.30
CA ILE A 62 -14.83 -9.50 -9.21
C ILE A 62 -13.51 -10.13 -9.70
N GLU A 63 -13.56 -10.91 -10.77
CA GLU A 63 -12.38 -11.56 -11.37
C GLU A 63 -11.62 -10.66 -12.35
N SER A 64 -12.05 -9.41 -12.53
CA SER A 64 -11.43 -8.47 -13.47
C SER A 64 -9.94 -8.27 -13.18
N ASN A 65 -9.15 -8.14 -14.25
CA ASN A 65 -7.76 -7.69 -14.16
C ASN A 65 -7.63 -6.20 -13.79
N GLU A 66 -8.75 -5.48 -13.68
CA GLU A 66 -8.75 -4.07 -13.25
C GLU A 66 -8.12 -3.91 -11.87
N TRP A 67 -8.24 -4.89 -10.97
CA TRP A 67 -7.51 -4.97 -9.71
C TRP A 67 -6.00 -4.70 -9.84
N ARG A 68 -5.39 -5.17 -10.92
CA ARG A 68 -3.94 -5.14 -11.16
C ARG A 68 -3.47 -3.89 -11.89
N LYS A 69 -4.42 -3.06 -12.36
CA LYS A 69 -4.14 -1.83 -13.08
C LYS A 69 -4.13 -0.65 -12.11
N TRP A 70 -3.05 -0.51 -11.36
CA TRP A 70 -2.79 0.63 -10.50
C TRP A 70 -1.36 1.11 -10.69
N HIS A 71 -1.11 2.38 -10.44
CA HIS A 71 0.24 2.93 -10.50
C HIS A 71 0.40 4.16 -9.61
N ASN A 72 1.54 4.27 -8.93
CA ASN A 72 1.90 5.40 -8.08
C ASN A 72 2.42 6.62 -8.83
N ILE A 73 2.54 6.62 -10.17
CA ILE A 73 3.04 7.75 -10.96
C ILE A 73 1.91 8.71 -11.38
N HIS A 74 2.24 9.99 -11.56
CA HIS A 74 1.23 11.04 -11.86
C HIS A 74 0.67 10.97 -13.30
N PHE A 75 1.43 10.55 -14.29
CA PHE A 75 1.01 10.51 -15.70
C PHE A 75 0.34 9.19 -16.14
N TYR A 76 0.03 8.30 -15.20
CA TYR A 76 -0.69 7.06 -15.48
C TYR A 76 -2.15 7.32 -15.85
N LYS A 77 -2.64 6.68 -16.92
CA LYS A 77 -4.05 6.77 -17.30
C LYS A 77 -4.88 5.81 -16.45
N ARG A 78 -5.60 6.36 -15.50
CA ARG A 78 -6.43 5.61 -14.56
C ARG A 78 -7.82 5.31 -15.11
N THR A 79 -8.34 4.15 -14.73
CA THR A 79 -9.74 3.75 -14.93
C THR A 79 -10.58 4.16 -13.72
N GLY A 80 -11.89 4.17 -13.86
CA GLY A 80 -12.80 4.48 -12.75
C GLY A 80 -13.36 5.89 -12.79
N ILE A 81 -13.90 6.34 -11.67
CA ILE A 81 -14.45 7.69 -11.50
C ILE A 81 -13.47 8.58 -10.74
N GLY A 82 -12.99 9.65 -11.37
CA GLY A 82 -12.11 10.63 -10.77
C GLY A 82 -12.85 11.55 -9.80
N PHE A 83 -12.18 11.95 -8.70
CA PHE A 83 -12.78 12.90 -7.74
C PHE A 83 -13.09 14.25 -8.38
N GLU A 84 -12.34 14.65 -9.40
CA GLU A 84 -12.64 15.86 -10.18
C GLU A 84 -14.00 15.80 -10.92
N GLU A 85 -14.55 14.60 -11.16
CA GLU A 85 -15.83 14.37 -11.82
C GLU A 85 -17.02 14.32 -10.84
N LEU A 86 -16.75 14.38 -9.53
CA LEU A 86 -17.73 14.26 -8.46
C LEU A 86 -18.16 15.65 -7.95
N ASN A 87 -19.46 15.82 -7.69
CA ASN A 87 -19.94 16.95 -6.92
C ASN A 87 -19.60 16.78 -5.42
N GLU A 88 -19.79 17.84 -4.62
CA GLU A 88 -19.43 17.83 -3.20
C GLU A 88 -20.14 16.75 -2.37
N GLN A 89 -21.41 16.45 -2.68
CA GLN A 89 -22.15 15.36 -2.02
C GLN A 89 -21.52 14.00 -2.35
N GLN A 90 -21.21 13.75 -3.62
CA GLN A 90 -20.58 12.52 -4.08
C GLN A 90 -19.15 12.37 -3.52
N LYS A 91 -18.38 13.45 -3.44
CA LYS A 91 -17.06 13.46 -2.77
C LYS A 91 -17.19 13.08 -1.28
N GLY A 92 -18.19 13.64 -0.58
CA GLY A 92 -18.46 13.28 0.81
C GLY A 92 -18.74 11.78 0.98
N LEU A 93 -19.51 11.18 0.07
CA LEU A 93 -19.81 9.74 0.08
C LEU A 93 -18.56 8.91 -0.29
N ALA A 94 -17.70 9.38 -1.19
CA ALA A 94 -16.42 8.74 -1.49
C ALA A 94 -15.50 8.72 -0.26
N PHE A 95 -15.40 9.84 0.47
CA PHE A 95 -14.65 9.88 1.74
C PHE A 95 -15.27 9.00 2.84
N ALA A 96 -16.60 8.83 2.87
CA ALA A 96 -17.26 7.92 3.80
C ALA A 96 -16.82 6.44 3.58
N ILE A 97 -16.53 6.04 2.32
CA ILE A 97 -15.95 4.72 2.03
C ILE A 97 -14.59 4.57 2.72
N LEU A 98 -13.72 5.57 2.60
CA LEU A 98 -12.42 5.56 3.25
C LEU A 98 -12.54 5.56 4.78
N GLU A 99 -13.45 6.36 5.32
CA GLU A 99 -13.70 6.45 6.77
C GLU A 99 -14.18 5.12 7.38
N GLU A 100 -15.03 4.38 6.66
CA GLU A 100 -15.49 3.08 7.12
C GLU A 100 -14.48 1.94 6.90
N SER A 101 -13.52 2.13 6.01
CA SER A 101 -12.50 1.12 5.66
C SER A 101 -11.19 1.29 6.42
N LEU A 102 -10.84 2.52 6.79
CA LEU A 102 -9.56 2.87 7.40
C LEU A 102 -9.72 3.22 8.88
N SER A 103 -8.64 3.10 9.62
CA SER A 103 -8.54 3.68 10.96
C SER A 103 -8.50 5.22 10.89
N PRO A 104 -8.71 5.94 12.00
CA PRO A 104 -8.50 7.39 12.03
C PRO A 104 -7.09 7.80 11.55
N GLN A 105 -6.06 7.02 11.91
CA GLN A 105 -4.68 7.21 11.45
C GLN A 105 -4.57 7.02 9.94
N GLY A 106 -5.10 5.92 9.39
CA GLY A 106 -5.05 5.61 7.96
C GLY A 106 -5.82 6.62 7.12
N LEU A 107 -7.01 7.05 7.58
CA LEU A 107 -7.78 8.11 6.94
C LEU A 107 -7.04 9.46 6.94
N GLN A 108 -6.44 9.82 8.08
CA GLN A 108 -5.66 11.05 8.17
C GLN A 108 -4.45 11.01 7.24
N LYS A 109 -3.72 9.87 7.19
CA LYS A 109 -2.57 9.67 6.30
C LYS A 109 -2.99 9.81 4.82
N ALA A 110 -4.09 9.19 4.41
CA ALA A 110 -4.62 9.34 3.05
C ALA A 110 -4.93 10.81 2.71
N LYS A 111 -5.62 11.52 3.61
CA LYS A 111 -5.92 12.95 3.44
C LYS A 111 -4.64 13.82 3.43
N ASP A 112 -3.65 13.45 4.20
CA ASP A 112 -2.38 14.21 4.25
C ASP A 112 -1.55 14.01 2.98
N ILE A 113 -1.55 12.81 2.39
CA ILE A 113 -0.96 12.56 1.07
C ILE A 113 -1.68 13.42 0.00
N MET A 114 -3.01 13.48 0.02
CA MET A 114 -3.78 14.33 -0.91
C MET A 114 -3.43 15.82 -0.77
N LYS A 115 -3.20 16.32 0.46
CA LYS A 115 -2.73 17.68 0.70
C LYS A 115 -1.29 17.90 0.22
N MET A 116 -0.41 16.89 0.33
CA MET A 116 0.92 16.94 -0.23
C MET A 116 0.88 17.05 -1.76
N GLU A 117 -0.02 16.33 -2.42
CA GLU A 117 -0.23 16.43 -3.87
C GLU A 117 -0.75 17.83 -4.30
N GLU A 118 -1.67 18.44 -3.51
CA GLU A 118 -2.08 19.82 -3.70
C GLU A 118 -0.88 20.78 -3.58
N HIS A 119 -0.02 20.57 -2.58
CA HIS A 119 1.18 21.36 -2.38
C HIS A 119 2.23 21.13 -3.48
N LEU A 120 2.38 19.90 -3.96
CA LEU A 120 3.24 19.57 -5.09
C LEU A 120 2.81 20.29 -6.36
N ALA A 121 1.51 20.34 -6.65
CA ALA A 121 0.96 21.12 -7.75
C ALA A 121 1.32 22.62 -7.64
N PHE A 122 1.24 23.18 -6.44
CA PHE A 122 1.64 24.55 -6.16
C PHE A 122 3.15 24.77 -6.39
N LEU A 123 4.01 23.91 -5.86
CA LEU A 123 5.47 24.03 -5.98
C LEU A 123 5.97 23.91 -7.42
N THR A 124 5.34 23.05 -8.20
CA THR A 124 5.71 22.79 -9.60
C THR A 124 4.97 23.70 -10.59
N ASN A 125 3.93 24.39 -10.14
CA ASN A 125 2.96 25.11 -10.97
C ASN A 125 2.35 24.19 -12.07
N ASP A 126 2.16 22.91 -11.75
CA ASP A 126 1.61 21.89 -12.65
C ASP A 126 0.34 21.25 -12.07
N TYR A 127 -0.76 22.00 -12.11
CA TYR A 127 -2.07 21.55 -11.66
C TYR A 127 -2.72 20.56 -12.66
N LYS A 128 -2.13 20.33 -13.82
CA LYS A 128 -2.57 19.31 -14.75
C LYS A 128 -2.12 17.92 -14.30
N SER A 129 -0.90 17.80 -13.84
CA SER A 129 -0.29 16.53 -13.42
C SER A 129 -0.54 16.18 -11.96
N TYR A 130 -0.60 17.19 -11.08
CA TYR A 130 -0.71 17.02 -9.62
C TYR A 130 -1.96 17.71 -9.06
N GLY A 131 -2.45 17.23 -7.92
CA GLY A 131 -3.59 17.84 -7.23
C GLY A 131 -4.26 16.92 -6.23
N GLY A 132 -4.90 17.52 -5.22
CA GLY A 132 -5.59 16.81 -4.15
C GLY A 132 -6.84 16.02 -4.58
N ASP A 133 -7.37 16.28 -5.78
CA ASP A 133 -8.55 15.61 -6.34
C ASP A 133 -8.21 14.61 -7.47
N LYS A 134 -6.94 14.33 -7.69
CA LYS A 134 -6.48 13.40 -8.76
C LYS A 134 -6.41 11.97 -8.26
N TYR A 135 -7.57 11.46 -7.84
CA TYR A 135 -7.77 10.10 -7.34
C TYR A 135 -9.00 9.48 -8.00
N TRP A 136 -8.94 8.19 -8.28
CA TRP A 136 -9.99 7.44 -8.98
C TRP A 136 -10.47 6.26 -8.15
N LEU A 137 -11.78 6.07 -8.12
CA LEU A 137 -12.43 4.91 -7.49
C LEU A 137 -12.87 3.90 -8.53
N VAL A 138 -12.62 2.63 -8.23
CA VAL A 138 -13.08 1.47 -8.99
C VAL A 138 -13.69 0.46 -8.02
N PHE A 139 -14.76 -0.20 -8.44
CA PHE A 139 -15.46 -1.23 -7.66
C PHE A 139 -15.47 -2.55 -8.42
N MET A 140 -15.15 -3.64 -7.74
CA MET A 140 -15.14 -4.99 -8.29
C MET A 140 -16.12 -5.88 -7.55
N GLY A 141 -17.00 -6.56 -8.30
CA GLY A 141 -18.12 -7.29 -7.73
C GLY A 141 -19.24 -6.36 -7.25
N THR A 142 -20.17 -6.90 -6.48
CA THR A 142 -21.31 -6.16 -5.90
C THR A 142 -21.22 -6.21 -4.38
N PRO A 143 -21.35 -5.08 -3.67
CA PRO A 143 -21.34 -5.07 -2.21
C PRO A 143 -22.30 -6.10 -1.60
N SER A 144 -21.78 -7.02 -0.83
CA SER A 144 -22.49 -8.17 -0.28
C SER A 144 -21.98 -8.52 1.12
N ALA A 145 -22.83 -9.11 1.94
CA ALA A 145 -22.44 -9.67 3.24
C ALA A 145 -21.73 -11.04 3.13
N THR A 146 -21.86 -11.72 1.99
CA THR A 146 -21.38 -13.09 1.81
C THR A 146 -20.49 -13.29 0.58
N GLU A 147 -20.85 -12.63 -0.52
CA GLU A 147 -20.12 -12.76 -1.77
C GLU A 147 -18.88 -11.85 -1.80
N PRO A 148 -17.81 -12.27 -2.54
CA PRO A 148 -16.60 -11.45 -2.67
C PRO A 148 -16.84 -10.19 -3.47
N TRP A 149 -16.32 -9.08 -2.97
CA TRP A 149 -16.35 -7.78 -3.63
C TRP A 149 -15.22 -6.88 -3.11
N GLY A 150 -15.09 -5.71 -3.66
CA GLY A 150 -14.16 -4.73 -3.12
C GLY A 150 -14.07 -3.45 -3.92
N TRP A 151 -13.11 -2.62 -3.57
CA TRP A 151 -12.88 -1.34 -4.21
C TRP A 151 -11.37 -1.03 -4.27
N GLN A 152 -11.02 -0.13 -5.17
CA GLN A 152 -9.68 0.40 -5.33
C GLN A 152 -9.74 1.91 -5.41
N LEU A 153 -8.86 2.58 -4.66
CA LEU A 153 -8.50 3.98 -4.85
C LEU A 153 -7.13 4.01 -5.52
N ASP A 154 -6.99 4.73 -6.61
CA ASP A 154 -5.73 4.87 -7.34
C ASP A 154 -5.42 6.34 -7.64
N GLY A 155 -4.26 6.81 -7.26
CA GLY A 155 -3.74 8.14 -7.55
C GLY A 155 -2.23 8.22 -7.37
N HIS A 156 -1.66 9.37 -7.68
CA HIS A 156 -0.25 9.61 -7.41
C HIS A 156 0.01 9.50 -5.90
N HIS A 157 1.02 8.74 -5.51
CA HIS A 157 1.44 8.50 -4.13
C HIS A 157 0.39 7.85 -3.18
N LEU A 158 -0.82 7.51 -3.66
CA LEU A 158 -1.82 6.85 -2.82
C LEU A 158 -2.61 5.82 -3.62
N VAL A 159 -2.40 4.55 -3.31
CA VAL A 159 -3.16 3.43 -3.85
C VAL A 159 -3.63 2.53 -2.71
N ILE A 160 -4.91 2.23 -2.69
CA ILE A 160 -5.52 1.31 -1.73
C ILE A 160 -6.35 0.29 -2.50
N ASN A 161 -6.01 -0.99 -2.35
CA ASN A 161 -6.85 -2.10 -2.80
C ASN A 161 -7.53 -2.70 -1.57
N TYR A 162 -8.84 -2.81 -1.60
CA TYR A 162 -9.63 -3.27 -0.48
C TYR A 162 -10.61 -4.36 -0.91
N PHE A 163 -10.28 -5.61 -0.60
CA PHE A 163 -11.08 -6.78 -0.92
C PHE A 163 -11.80 -7.29 0.32
N LEU A 164 -13.05 -7.73 0.16
CA LEU A 164 -13.88 -8.32 1.20
C LEU A 164 -14.41 -9.68 0.77
N GLN A 165 -14.37 -10.63 1.70
CA GLN A 165 -14.98 -11.96 1.59
C GLN A 165 -15.68 -12.29 2.90
N GLY A 166 -17.02 -12.15 2.93
CA GLY A 166 -17.73 -12.16 4.20
C GLY A 166 -17.22 -11.04 5.11
N ASP A 167 -16.71 -11.39 6.29
CA ASP A 167 -16.12 -10.46 7.25
C ASP A 167 -14.58 -10.41 7.21
N GLN A 168 -13.93 -11.13 6.26
CA GLN A 168 -12.50 -11.05 6.01
C GLN A 168 -12.16 -9.91 5.06
N VAL A 169 -11.09 -9.20 5.37
CA VAL A 169 -10.57 -8.09 4.56
C VAL A 169 -9.12 -8.33 4.18
N VAL A 170 -8.79 -8.02 2.93
CA VAL A 170 -7.42 -7.91 2.43
C VAL A 170 -7.22 -6.50 1.86
N MET A 171 -6.37 -5.69 2.51
CA MET A 171 -6.08 -4.32 2.08
C MET A 171 -4.68 -4.26 1.45
N THR A 172 -4.45 -5.10 0.45
CA THR A 172 -3.17 -5.12 -0.30
C THR A 172 -3.41 -5.45 -1.77
N PRO A 173 -2.54 -4.94 -2.68
CA PRO A 173 -1.45 -4.01 -2.44
C PRO A 173 -1.93 -2.65 -1.90
N THR A 174 -1.17 -2.08 -0.95
CA THR A 174 -1.34 -0.68 -0.58
C THR A 174 -0.03 0.06 -0.84
N PHE A 175 -0.11 1.15 -1.58
CA PHE A 175 1.02 2.03 -1.83
C PHE A 175 0.73 3.40 -1.23
N MET A 176 1.67 3.93 -0.47
CA MET A 176 1.62 5.28 0.08
C MET A 176 2.99 5.94 -0.05
N GLY A 177 3.03 7.15 -0.57
CA GLY A 177 4.27 7.89 -0.77
C GLY A 177 4.07 9.40 -0.64
N SER A 178 5.11 10.16 -0.83
CA SER A 178 5.07 11.62 -0.81
C SER A 178 6.34 12.24 -1.40
N GLU A 179 6.17 13.27 -2.20
CA GLU A 179 7.18 14.25 -2.60
C GLU A 179 6.51 15.62 -2.70
N PRO A 180 6.84 16.60 -1.80
CA PRO A 180 7.75 16.53 -0.66
C PRO A 180 7.19 15.70 0.51
N THR A 181 7.99 15.48 1.55
CA THR A 181 7.55 14.85 2.80
C THR A 181 7.19 15.87 3.89
N TYR A 182 7.56 17.13 3.70
CA TYR A 182 7.32 18.23 4.63
C TYR A 182 6.91 19.51 3.90
N ILE A 183 5.91 20.22 4.44
CA ILE A 183 5.43 21.51 3.91
C ILE A 183 6.01 22.67 4.71
N GLU A 184 6.90 23.45 4.09
CA GLU A 184 7.59 24.56 4.73
C GLU A 184 6.74 25.85 4.79
N SER A 185 5.76 26.00 3.88
CA SER A 185 4.99 27.23 3.72
C SER A 185 3.58 26.98 3.21
N GLY A 186 2.72 28.00 3.27
CA GLY A 186 1.36 27.96 2.74
C GLY A 186 0.33 27.35 3.70
N LYS A 187 -0.84 26.98 3.18
CA LYS A 187 -2.05 26.56 3.93
C LYS A 187 -1.80 25.37 4.87
N ASN A 188 -0.99 24.42 4.44
CA ASN A 188 -0.72 23.19 5.19
C ASN A 188 0.71 23.18 5.80
N LYS A 189 1.29 24.35 6.08
CA LYS A 189 2.62 24.49 6.69
C LYS A 189 2.74 23.64 7.96
N GLY A 190 3.84 22.90 8.07
CA GLY A 190 4.13 22.02 9.21
C GLY A 190 3.64 20.58 9.02
N LEU A 191 2.87 20.28 7.95
CA LEU A 191 2.50 18.90 7.65
C LEU A 191 3.75 18.09 7.30
N HIS A 192 3.91 16.94 7.95
CA HIS A 192 5.02 16.02 7.76
C HIS A 192 4.47 14.61 7.62
N THR A 193 4.66 13.99 6.46
CA THR A 193 4.23 12.62 6.17
C THR A 193 5.36 11.63 6.41
N PHE A 194 5.01 10.37 6.74
CA PHE A 194 5.95 9.23 6.92
C PHE A 194 6.99 9.39 8.03
N LYS A 195 6.81 10.35 8.93
CA LYS A 195 7.73 10.55 10.06
C LYS A 195 7.78 9.34 10.99
N ALA A 196 6.61 8.75 11.28
CA ALA A 196 6.54 7.61 12.20
C ALA A 196 7.19 6.36 11.60
N GLU A 197 6.98 6.08 10.32
CA GLU A 197 7.60 4.95 9.60
C GLU A 197 9.13 5.12 9.54
N GLU A 198 9.61 6.34 9.29
CA GLU A 198 11.03 6.66 9.28
C GLU A 198 11.65 6.47 10.68
N GLU A 199 11.06 7.08 11.71
CA GLU A 199 11.57 7.03 13.08
C GLU A 199 11.53 5.62 13.66
N LYS A 200 10.44 4.88 13.47
CA LYS A 200 10.32 3.48 13.95
C LYS A 200 11.27 2.54 13.22
N GLY A 201 11.47 2.72 11.91
CA GLY A 201 12.45 1.95 11.14
C GLY A 201 13.88 2.18 11.66
N LEU A 202 14.26 3.43 11.89
CA LEU A 202 15.55 3.79 12.49
C LEU A 202 15.69 3.26 13.92
N ALA A 203 14.66 3.39 14.75
CA ALA A 203 14.68 2.89 16.13
C ALA A 203 14.84 1.36 16.18
N PHE A 204 14.13 0.64 15.30
CA PHE A 204 14.28 -0.80 15.21
C PHE A 204 15.72 -1.18 14.80
N TYR A 205 16.25 -0.59 13.73
CA TYR A 205 17.63 -0.85 13.31
C TYR A 205 18.65 -0.48 14.38
N ALA A 206 18.44 0.61 15.13
CA ALA A 206 19.30 1.01 16.23
C ALA A 206 19.30 0.00 17.40
N SER A 207 18.20 -0.70 17.65
CA SER A 207 18.05 -1.71 18.70
C SER A 207 18.86 -2.99 18.45
N LEU A 208 19.30 -3.21 17.21
CA LEU A 208 20.04 -4.40 16.80
C LEU A 208 21.50 -4.36 17.31
N THR A 209 22.03 -5.51 17.69
CA THR A 209 23.46 -5.67 17.95
C THR A 209 24.28 -5.49 16.67
N GLN A 210 25.59 -5.30 16.78
CA GLN A 210 26.42 -5.14 15.57
C GLN A 210 26.35 -6.38 14.67
N GLU A 211 26.39 -7.59 15.20
CA GLU A 211 26.25 -8.82 14.44
C GLU A 211 24.90 -8.91 13.71
N GLN A 212 23.81 -8.50 14.38
CA GLN A 212 22.48 -8.44 13.76
C GLN A 212 22.39 -7.37 12.67
N LYS A 213 23.02 -6.19 12.87
CA LYS A 213 23.12 -5.15 11.84
C LYS A 213 23.87 -5.63 10.62
N ASP A 214 24.97 -6.35 10.79
CA ASP A 214 25.76 -6.91 9.70
C ASP A 214 24.93 -7.92 8.88
N LYS A 215 24.07 -8.73 9.53
CA LYS A 215 23.12 -9.63 8.86
C LYS A 215 21.98 -8.89 8.17
N ALA A 216 21.43 -7.85 8.80
CA ALA A 216 20.31 -7.09 8.26
C ALA A 216 20.72 -6.24 7.06
N THR A 217 21.95 -5.71 7.04
CA THR A 217 22.41 -4.76 6.02
C THR A 217 22.90 -5.49 4.79
N ILE A 218 22.12 -5.40 3.71
CA ILE A 218 22.46 -6.04 2.42
C ILE A 218 23.25 -5.12 1.49
N TRP A 219 23.23 -3.80 1.74
CA TRP A 219 23.93 -2.81 0.95
C TRP A 219 24.27 -1.58 1.78
N HIS A 220 25.48 -1.04 1.61
CA HIS A 220 25.99 0.07 2.45
C HIS A 220 25.90 1.44 1.76
N HIS A 221 25.28 1.53 0.60
CA HIS A 221 25.12 2.77 -0.16
C HIS A 221 23.70 2.89 -0.67
N LYS A 222 22.95 3.87 -0.17
CA LYS A 222 21.61 4.19 -0.70
C LYS A 222 21.76 5.10 -1.91
N ASP A 223 22.16 4.54 -3.05
CA ASP A 223 22.53 5.23 -4.28
C ASP A 223 21.45 5.18 -5.39
N HIS A 224 20.43 4.33 -5.21
CA HIS A 224 19.28 4.20 -6.11
C HIS A 224 18.02 3.81 -5.33
N ASN A 225 16.89 3.68 -6.03
CA ASN A 225 15.63 3.19 -5.46
C ASN A 225 15.71 1.67 -5.29
N PHE A 226 15.26 1.15 -4.14
CA PHE A 226 15.36 -0.27 -3.80
C PHE A 226 14.03 -1.03 -3.80
N ASN A 227 12.90 -0.34 -3.99
CA ASN A 227 11.59 -0.99 -4.05
C ASN A 227 11.53 -2.08 -5.11
N GLN A 228 11.00 -3.25 -4.74
CA GLN A 228 10.85 -4.41 -5.61
C GLN A 228 9.38 -4.81 -5.84
N ALA A 229 8.47 -4.33 -4.99
CA ALA A 229 7.09 -4.79 -4.93
C ALA A 229 6.05 -3.73 -5.34
N GLU A 230 6.45 -2.72 -6.12
CA GLU A 230 5.56 -1.68 -6.64
C GLU A 230 4.60 -2.19 -7.74
N ALA A 231 3.96 -1.27 -8.44
CA ALA A 231 2.99 -1.56 -9.50
C ALA A 231 3.51 -2.56 -10.53
N TYR A 232 2.63 -3.43 -11.03
CA TYR A 232 2.92 -4.46 -12.04
C TYR A 232 3.97 -5.52 -11.62
N ARG A 233 4.32 -5.58 -10.34
CA ARG A 233 5.24 -6.57 -9.76
C ARG A 233 4.51 -7.73 -9.05
N ASP A 234 3.28 -8.02 -9.44
CA ASP A 234 2.41 -8.98 -8.76
C ASP A 234 2.99 -10.40 -8.65
N ASN A 235 3.81 -10.81 -9.61
CA ASN A 235 4.45 -12.12 -9.65
C ASN A 235 5.97 -12.04 -9.41
N ALA A 236 6.45 -11.00 -8.75
CA ALA A 236 7.88 -10.86 -8.48
C ALA A 236 8.39 -11.99 -7.57
N ILE A 237 9.58 -12.49 -7.87
CA ILE A 237 10.32 -13.40 -7.00
C ILE A 237 11.26 -12.54 -6.17
N ILE A 238 10.99 -12.44 -4.88
CA ILE A 238 11.76 -11.65 -3.93
C ILE A 238 12.28 -12.58 -2.84
N PRO A 239 13.52 -13.07 -2.94
CA PRO A 239 14.11 -13.93 -1.93
C PRO A 239 14.10 -13.26 -0.55
N THR A 240 13.91 -14.04 0.52
CA THR A 240 14.12 -13.56 1.88
C THR A 240 15.59 -13.26 2.09
N THR A 241 15.88 -12.08 2.63
CA THR A 241 17.24 -11.61 2.93
C THR A 241 17.26 -10.89 4.27
N GLY A 242 18.43 -10.67 4.82
CA GLY A 242 18.62 -9.91 6.04
C GLY A 242 18.50 -10.75 7.30
N LEU A 243 18.13 -10.12 8.40
CA LEU A 243 18.06 -10.70 9.74
C LEU A 243 16.72 -11.43 9.97
N PRO A 244 16.71 -12.76 10.22
CA PRO A 244 15.48 -13.46 10.57
C PRO A 244 15.04 -13.15 12.01
N ALA A 245 13.75 -12.98 12.23
CA ALA A 245 13.20 -12.61 13.55
C ALA A 245 13.46 -13.69 14.63
N LYS A 246 13.62 -14.95 14.26
CA LYS A 246 14.02 -16.01 15.20
C LYS A 246 15.39 -15.76 15.89
N GLU A 247 16.24 -14.90 15.31
CA GLU A 247 17.53 -14.51 15.88
C GLU A 247 17.46 -13.20 16.70
N MET A 248 16.26 -12.65 16.88
CA MET A 248 16.01 -11.43 17.67
C MET A 248 15.61 -11.77 19.11
N SER A 249 15.93 -10.87 20.03
CA SER A 249 15.42 -10.93 21.40
C SER A 249 13.90 -10.68 21.45
N GLY A 250 13.26 -10.99 22.57
CA GLY A 250 11.83 -10.69 22.78
C GLY A 250 11.51 -9.20 22.64
N ASP A 251 12.36 -8.33 23.19
CA ASP A 251 12.20 -6.88 23.09
C ASP A 251 12.34 -6.40 21.64
N GLN A 252 13.31 -6.92 20.89
CA GLN A 252 13.48 -6.60 19.47
C GLN A 252 12.29 -7.07 18.64
N LYS A 253 11.73 -8.26 18.91
CA LYS A 253 10.51 -8.75 18.26
C LYS A 253 9.32 -7.82 18.52
N ASN A 254 9.18 -7.30 19.75
CA ASN A 254 8.12 -6.34 20.08
C ASN A 254 8.30 -5.03 19.28
N VAL A 255 9.51 -4.49 19.20
CA VAL A 255 9.78 -3.27 18.42
C VAL A 255 9.53 -3.51 16.91
N LEU A 256 9.86 -4.70 16.39
CA LEU A 256 9.53 -5.07 15.01
C LEU A 256 8.00 -5.13 14.78
N LEU A 257 7.26 -5.72 15.72
CA LEU A 257 5.79 -5.75 15.65
C LEU A 257 5.18 -4.35 15.73
N GLU A 258 5.72 -3.43 16.52
CA GLU A 258 5.30 -2.02 16.56
C GLU A 258 5.59 -1.30 15.23
N LEU A 259 6.68 -1.62 14.55
CA LEU A 259 6.98 -1.11 13.21
C LEU A 259 5.99 -1.66 12.17
N ILE A 260 5.69 -2.95 12.20
CA ILE A 260 4.68 -3.56 11.32
C ILE A 260 3.30 -2.96 11.58
N ALA A 261 2.95 -2.75 12.86
CA ALA A 261 1.67 -2.16 13.27
C ALA A 261 1.49 -0.73 12.77
N GLU A 262 2.56 0.04 12.50
CA GLU A 262 2.47 1.36 11.87
C GLU A 262 1.81 1.30 10.49
N TYR A 263 2.08 0.25 9.73
CA TYR A 263 1.50 0.02 8.40
C TYR A 263 0.13 -0.66 8.48
N VAL A 264 0.01 -1.73 9.24
CA VAL A 264 -1.23 -2.49 9.41
C VAL A 264 -2.30 -1.65 10.11
N GLY A 265 -1.90 -0.76 11.01
CA GLY A 265 -2.77 0.16 11.73
C GLY A 265 -3.49 1.20 10.86
N ASN A 266 -3.18 1.30 9.58
CA ASN A 266 -3.98 2.07 8.62
C ASN A 266 -5.34 1.42 8.32
N MET A 267 -5.49 0.10 8.52
CA MET A 267 -6.76 -0.61 8.44
C MET A 267 -7.67 -0.25 9.62
N LYS A 268 -8.99 -0.39 9.46
CA LYS A 268 -9.94 -0.30 10.59
C LYS A 268 -9.50 -1.24 11.73
N GLU A 269 -9.62 -0.80 12.97
CA GLU A 269 -9.05 -1.46 14.16
C GLU A 269 -9.31 -2.97 14.23
N GLY A 270 -10.55 -3.41 14.02
CA GLY A 270 -10.90 -4.84 14.03
C GLY A 270 -10.16 -5.64 12.97
N GLN A 271 -10.02 -5.10 11.76
CA GLN A 271 -9.29 -5.74 10.66
C GLN A 271 -7.78 -5.71 10.89
N ALA A 272 -7.27 -4.58 11.42
CA ALA A 272 -5.86 -4.46 11.80
C ALA A 272 -5.47 -5.53 12.84
N LYS A 273 -6.31 -5.76 13.85
CA LYS A 273 -6.10 -6.81 14.85
C LYS A 273 -5.99 -8.20 14.21
N VAL A 274 -6.94 -8.56 13.33
CA VAL A 274 -6.93 -9.84 12.61
C VAL A 274 -5.65 -10.00 11.79
N LYS A 275 -5.20 -8.94 11.11
CA LYS A 275 -3.96 -8.98 10.34
C LYS A 275 -2.73 -9.07 11.23
N MET A 276 -2.68 -8.40 12.38
CA MET A 276 -1.57 -8.51 13.32
C MET A 276 -1.49 -9.87 14.00
N GLU A 277 -2.63 -10.55 14.23
CA GLU A 277 -2.65 -11.95 14.68
C GLU A 277 -2.03 -12.89 13.64
N GLU A 278 -2.35 -12.70 12.35
CA GLU A 278 -1.73 -13.43 11.25
C GLU A 278 -0.22 -13.18 11.16
N VAL A 279 0.20 -11.91 11.26
CA VAL A 279 1.63 -11.53 11.30
C VAL A 279 2.35 -12.17 12.48
N GLY A 280 1.74 -12.14 13.67
CA GLY A 280 2.31 -12.75 14.88
C GLY A 280 2.50 -14.26 14.76
N ALA A 281 1.58 -14.97 14.10
CA ALA A 281 1.69 -16.40 13.85
C ALA A 281 2.87 -16.77 12.93
N HIS A 282 3.34 -15.84 12.11
CA HIS A 282 4.45 -16.00 11.17
C HIS A 282 5.69 -15.16 11.55
N LEU A 283 5.77 -14.68 12.80
CA LEU A 283 6.84 -13.77 13.22
C LEU A 283 8.23 -14.40 13.08
N ASP A 284 8.41 -15.64 13.47
CA ASP A 284 9.73 -16.32 13.40
C ASP A 284 10.20 -16.56 11.96
N GLU A 285 9.29 -16.54 10.99
CA GLU A 285 9.57 -16.60 9.55
C GLU A 285 9.82 -15.23 8.93
N THR A 286 9.65 -14.16 9.71
CA THR A 286 9.84 -12.77 9.24
C THR A 286 11.32 -12.43 9.15
N HIS A 287 11.71 -11.73 8.08
CA HIS A 287 13.06 -11.23 7.86
C HIS A 287 13.05 -9.70 7.77
N PHE A 288 14.08 -9.07 8.33
CA PHE A 288 14.30 -7.63 8.20
C PHE A 288 15.55 -7.35 7.40
N THR A 289 15.41 -6.54 6.36
CA THR A 289 16.48 -6.14 5.45
C THR A 289 16.69 -4.64 5.54
N TRP A 290 17.93 -4.20 5.54
CA TRP A 290 18.33 -2.80 5.62
C TRP A 290 19.31 -2.41 4.51
N VAL A 291 19.14 -1.19 3.98
CA VAL A 291 20.12 -0.51 3.12
C VAL A 291 20.31 0.91 3.67
N GLN A 292 21.52 1.31 3.90
CA GLN A 292 21.84 2.61 4.48
C GLN A 292 22.91 3.33 3.68
N GLY A 293 22.83 4.65 3.61
CA GLY A 293 23.92 5.51 3.15
C GLY A 293 24.96 5.77 4.25
N THR A 294 25.97 6.54 3.89
CA THR A 294 27.16 6.80 4.72
C THR A 294 27.01 8.00 5.64
N GLY A 295 26.07 8.00 6.56
CA GLY A 295 25.91 9.11 7.51
C GLY A 295 24.64 9.01 8.35
N ILE A 296 24.65 9.70 9.50
CA ILE A 296 23.57 9.61 10.49
C ILE A 296 22.21 10.10 9.95
N ASN A 297 22.24 11.02 8.98
CA ASN A 297 21.03 11.55 8.31
C ASN A 297 20.87 11.04 6.87
N SER A 298 21.58 9.97 6.53
CA SER A 298 21.51 9.40 5.17
C SER A 298 20.15 8.81 4.86
N PRO A 299 19.72 8.83 3.58
CA PRO A 299 18.57 8.07 3.15
C PRO A 299 18.81 6.58 3.38
N PHE A 300 17.71 5.83 3.57
CA PHE A 300 17.75 4.40 3.79
C PHE A 300 16.58 3.69 3.12
N TYR A 301 16.63 2.38 3.09
CA TYR A 301 15.56 1.47 2.73
C TYR A 301 15.47 0.38 3.77
N TYR A 302 14.26 -0.07 4.07
CA TYR A 302 14.07 -1.34 4.76
C TYR A 302 12.95 -2.16 4.13
N ARG A 303 13.07 -3.48 4.30
CA ARG A 303 12.03 -4.43 3.95
C ARG A 303 11.78 -5.37 5.12
N ILE A 304 10.50 -5.57 5.41
CA ILE A 304 10.00 -6.61 6.31
C ILE A 304 9.31 -7.64 5.43
N HIS A 305 9.74 -8.89 5.50
CA HIS A 305 9.25 -9.92 4.60
C HIS A 305 8.96 -11.23 5.36
N SER A 306 7.70 -11.64 5.35
CA SER A 306 7.21 -12.93 5.86
C SER A 306 6.32 -13.62 4.83
N PRO A 307 5.86 -14.88 5.09
CA PRO A 307 4.89 -15.52 4.19
C PRO A 307 3.58 -14.76 4.00
N VAL A 308 3.19 -13.92 4.96
CA VAL A 308 1.88 -13.26 5.00
C VAL A 308 1.90 -11.76 4.83
N ILE A 309 3.07 -11.12 4.95
CA ILE A 309 3.21 -9.67 4.74
C ILE A 309 4.58 -9.33 4.17
N LEU A 310 4.60 -8.40 3.21
CA LEU A 310 5.81 -7.73 2.75
C LEU A 310 5.59 -6.24 2.87
N ILE A 311 6.50 -5.54 3.54
CA ILE A 311 6.52 -4.09 3.69
C ILE A 311 7.85 -3.58 3.16
N GLU A 312 7.81 -2.57 2.31
CA GLU A 312 8.98 -1.81 1.88
C GLU A 312 8.81 -0.34 2.26
N PHE A 313 9.87 0.25 2.77
CA PHE A 313 10.04 1.70 2.94
C PHE A 313 11.29 2.12 2.21
N ASP A 314 11.18 3.12 1.35
CA ASP A 314 12.29 3.54 0.51
C ASP A 314 12.38 5.06 0.37
N HIS A 315 13.51 5.64 0.71
CA HIS A 315 13.84 7.01 0.33
C HIS A 315 14.20 7.03 -1.15
N GLN A 316 13.49 7.85 -1.91
CA GLN A 316 13.56 7.89 -3.38
C GLN A 316 14.41 9.07 -3.88
N GLY A 317 14.90 8.95 -5.11
CA GLY A 317 15.43 10.10 -5.84
C GLY A 317 14.30 11.06 -6.22
N PRO A 318 14.53 12.39 -6.19
CA PRO A 318 13.48 13.36 -6.49
C PRO A 318 12.98 13.22 -7.94
N VAL A 319 11.67 13.36 -8.14
CA VAL A 319 11.04 13.30 -9.47
C VAL A 319 10.51 14.67 -9.88
N ALA A 320 9.78 15.35 -9.00
CA ALA A 320 9.14 16.61 -9.29
C ALA A 320 9.94 17.81 -8.77
N ILE A 321 10.57 17.71 -7.60
CA ILE A 321 11.18 18.83 -6.88
C ILE A 321 12.71 18.71 -6.86
N TRP A 322 13.36 19.28 -7.86
CA TRP A 322 14.82 19.46 -7.87
C TRP A 322 15.25 20.53 -8.87
N ASP A 323 16.45 21.08 -8.69
CA ASP A 323 17.04 22.10 -9.57
C ASP A 323 17.41 21.51 -10.93
N ARG A 324 16.59 21.76 -11.95
CA ARG A 324 16.74 21.23 -13.32
C ARG A 324 18.00 21.73 -14.04
N THR A 325 18.69 22.73 -13.49
CA THR A 325 19.98 23.22 -14.02
C THR A 325 21.17 22.35 -13.59
N LYS A 326 20.95 21.41 -12.68
CA LYS A 326 21.93 20.47 -12.13
C LYS A 326 21.59 19.02 -12.48
N PRO A 327 22.55 18.09 -12.41
CA PRO A 327 22.24 16.67 -12.47
C PRO A 327 21.20 16.29 -11.40
N ARG A 328 20.30 15.35 -11.74
CA ARG A 328 19.29 14.86 -10.79
C ARG A 328 19.99 14.23 -9.57
N PRO A 329 19.67 14.66 -8.35
CA PRO A 329 20.25 14.07 -7.15
C PRO A 329 19.84 12.58 -6.99
N GLY A 330 20.64 11.83 -6.26
CA GLY A 330 20.28 10.51 -5.78
C GLY A 330 19.16 10.55 -4.73
N PRO A 331 18.83 9.39 -4.12
CA PRO A 331 17.82 9.29 -3.08
C PRO A 331 18.03 10.26 -1.93
N GLY A 332 16.93 10.79 -1.41
CA GLY A 332 16.90 11.75 -0.32
C GLY A 332 15.63 11.62 0.53
N LYS A 333 15.64 12.23 1.72
CA LYS A 333 14.52 12.11 2.68
C LYS A 333 13.25 12.84 2.28
N ASN A 334 13.30 13.66 1.23
CA ASN A 334 12.17 14.46 0.77
C ASN A 334 11.26 13.74 -0.25
N HIS A 335 11.56 12.49 -0.56
CA HIS A 335 10.73 11.63 -1.40
C HIS A 335 10.72 10.22 -0.79
N ILE A 336 9.55 9.75 -0.41
CA ILE A 336 9.37 8.45 0.24
C ILE A 336 8.33 7.63 -0.51
N HIS A 337 8.64 6.35 -0.72
CA HIS A 337 7.69 5.32 -1.15
C HIS A 337 7.56 4.25 -0.08
N THR A 338 6.32 3.85 0.21
CA THR A 338 6.03 2.65 1.01
C THR A 338 5.07 1.76 0.25
N VAL A 339 5.27 0.45 0.35
CA VAL A 339 4.36 -0.54 -0.21
C VAL A 339 4.12 -1.67 0.78
N VAL A 340 2.87 -2.11 0.87
CA VAL A 340 2.46 -3.27 1.66
C VAL A 340 1.82 -4.28 0.72
N ARG A 341 2.30 -5.52 0.77
CA ARG A 341 1.78 -6.63 -0.04
C ARG A 341 1.43 -7.84 0.85
N THR A 342 0.57 -8.69 0.33
CA THR A 342 0.31 -10.02 0.91
C THR A 342 0.89 -11.08 -0.03
N PRO A 343 2.10 -11.62 0.24
CA PRO A 343 2.75 -12.63 -0.60
C PRO A 343 1.91 -13.90 -0.75
N ASN A 344 2.41 -14.80 -1.57
CA ASN A 344 1.82 -16.12 -1.79
C ASN A 344 0.39 -16.11 -2.35
N GLY A 345 0.07 -15.07 -3.15
CA GLY A 345 -1.14 -15.05 -3.96
C GLY A 345 -2.35 -14.36 -3.36
N ASN A 346 -2.26 -13.79 -2.15
CA ASN A 346 -3.43 -13.17 -1.52
C ASN A 346 -3.51 -11.64 -1.66
N ASP A 347 -2.66 -11.02 -2.44
CA ASP A 347 -2.92 -9.64 -2.89
C ASP A 347 -4.26 -9.58 -3.63
N PHE A 348 -5.00 -8.50 -3.44
CA PHE A 348 -6.37 -8.32 -3.94
C PHE A 348 -7.35 -9.42 -3.43
N GLY A 349 -7.02 -10.13 -2.36
CA GLY A 349 -7.80 -11.26 -1.85
C GLY A 349 -7.90 -12.44 -2.82
N LYS A 350 -6.97 -12.59 -3.78
CA LYS A 350 -7.12 -13.58 -4.88
C LYS A 350 -7.04 -15.02 -4.42
N ASP A 351 -6.30 -15.34 -3.36
CA ASP A 351 -6.30 -16.70 -2.80
C ASP A 351 -7.63 -17.02 -2.10
N LEU A 352 -8.19 -16.08 -1.33
CA LEU A 352 -9.53 -16.21 -0.74
C LEU A 352 -10.60 -16.34 -1.83
N LEU A 353 -10.56 -15.51 -2.87
CA LEU A 353 -11.49 -15.59 -4.00
C LEU A 353 -11.44 -16.97 -4.69
N LYS A 354 -10.23 -17.47 -4.94
CA LYS A 354 -10.03 -18.79 -5.53
C LYS A 354 -10.61 -19.92 -4.68
N GLU A 355 -10.44 -19.85 -3.35
CA GLU A 355 -11.02 -20.82 -2.42
C GLU A 355 -12.56 -20.73 -2.38
N HIS A 356 -13.11 -19.50 -2.44
CA HIS A 356 -14.55 -19.28 -2.53
C HIS A 356 -15.14 -19.91 -3.80
N LEU A 357 -14.58 -19.59 -4.96
CA LEU A 357 -15.04 -20.09 -6.25
C LEU A 357 -14.96 -21.62 -6.37
N LYS A 358 -13.98 -22.27 -5.72
CA LYS A 358 -13.91 -23.74 -5.66
C LYS A 358 -15.07 -24.35 -4.86
N LYS A 359 -15.50 -23.70 -3.78
CA LYS A 359 -16.59 -24.20 -2.91
C LYS A 359 -17.98 -23.95 -3.50
N HIS A 360 -18.11 -22.91 -4.32
CA HIS A 360 -19.39 -22.44 -4.90
C HIS A 360 -19.44 -22.59 -6.43
N ARG A 361 -18.68 -23.53 -7.01
CA ARG A 361 -18.84 -23.89 -8.42
C ARG A 361 -20.24 -24.45 -8.64
N HIS A 362 -21.07 -23.67 -9.31
CA HIS A 362 -22.36 -24.07 -9.87
C HIS A 362 -22.17 -24.64 -11.28
#